data_96e83249d58c5b673d567d4e6e8f3fba
#
_entry.id   96e83249d58c5b673d567d4e6e8f3fba
#
_cell.length_a   1.000
_cell.length_b   1.000
_cell.length_c   1.000
_cell.angle_alpha   90.00
_cell.angle_beta   90.00
_cell.angle_gamma   90.00
#
_symmetry.space_group_name_H-M   'P 1'
#
loop_
_entity.id
_entity.type
_entity.pdbx_description
1 polymer ?
#
loop_
_entity_poly.entity_id
_entity_poly.type
_entity_poly.pdbx_seq_one_letter_code
_entity_poly.pdbx_strand_id
1 'polypeptide(L)'
;MTTIWTYVLLVVGFVLLIKGADFFVEGSSGIAKKLKVPSLIIGLTIVAMGTSLPECAVSVAAAISGNNALAVSNVVGSNIFNLMVVCGFCAVITPLAVGKRTLKQEFPFSVLMAALLLVLGYIGMSVGRIDGVILLIFFALFMFWMVHSALKARTAGITTDASEEADEIERAKPIPVWLCLVYIVGGAAAIAFGGDMVVDSASAIAAAFGLSQNLIGLTIVAMGTSLPELVTSIVAARKNEVDMALGNVIGSNIFNILFVLGIAAAISPVAFIMENVIDIVILIAMSIMVLLFAWSRQKINRIEGAIMLLSYAGYMVYICMSCLLYTSPSPRDRQKS
;
A
#
# COMPACT_ATOMS: atom_id res chain seq x y z
N MET A 1 -25.78 0.46 19.75
CA MET A 1 -26.69 1.31 18.96
C MET A 1 -25.82 2.29 18.14
N THR A 2 -25.85 2.18 16.83
CA THR A 2 -25.24 3.18 15.95
C THR A 2 -26.08 4.45 16.06
N THR A 3 -25.43 5.53 16.47
CA THR A 3 -26.06 6.86 16.51
C THR A 3 -25.96 7.49 15.13
N ILE A 4 -26.84 8.44 14.80
CA ILE A 4 -26.75 9.27 13.58
C ILE A 4 -25.33 9.83 13.43
N TRP A 5 -24.66 10.10 14.54
CA TRP A 5 -23.29 10.59 14.58
C TRP A 5 -22.26 9.66 13.92
N THR A 6 -22.42 8.34 14.03
CA THR A 6 -21.55 7.36 13.34
C THR A 6 -21.62 7.49 11.82
N TYR A 7 -22.82 7.69 11.27
CA TYR A 7 -22.98 7.90 9.82
C TYR A 7 -22.41 9.26 9.37
N VAL A 8 -22.57 10.30 10.20
CA VAL A 8 -21.97 11.61 9.93
C VAL A 8 -20.44 11.50 9.91
N LEU A 9 -19.84 10.82 10.89
CA LEU A 9 -18.39 10.59 10.94
C LEU A 9 -17.89 9.77 9.74
N LEU A 10 -18.64 8.77 9.29
CA LEU A 10 -18.32 8.00 8.08
C LEU A 10 -18.24 8.91 6.85
N VAL A 11 -19.24 9.78 6.66
CA VAL A 11 -19.27 10.70 5.52
C VAL A 11 -18.14 11.73 5.61
N VAL A 12 -17.90 12.30 6.80
CA VAL A 12 -16.80 13.25 7.03
C VAL A 12 -15.44 12.56 6.77
N GLY A 13 -15.28 11.32 7.23
CA GLY A 13 -14.08 10.51 6.96
C GLY A 13 -13.82 10.34 5.46
N PHE A 14 -14.83 9.99 4.67
CA PHE A 14 -14.69 9.89 3.21
C PHE A 14 -14.36 11.24 2.56
N VAL A 15 -14.96 12.33 3.03
CA VAL A 15 -14.64 13.68 2.51
C VAL A 15 -13.19 14.03 2.82
N LEU A 16 -12.71 13.75 4.02
CA LEU A 16 -11.31 13.98 4.41
C LEU A 16 -10.35 13.11 3.59
N LEU A 17 -10.65 11.83 3.38
CA LEU A 17 -9.86 10.93 2.53
C LEU A 17 -9.73 11.48 1.11
N ILE A 18 -10.86 11.80 0.47
CA ILE A 18 -10.88 12.21 -0.94
C ILE A 18 -10.21 13.59 -1.11
N LYS A 19 -10.55 14.56 -0.25
CA LYS A 19 -9.96 15.91 -0.33
C LYS A 19 -8.51 15.92 0.12
N GLY A 20 -8.18 15.13 1.14
CA GLY A 20 -6.79 14.92 1.56
C GLY A 20 -5.95 14.36 0.43
N ALA A 21 -6.43 13.33 -0.28
CA ALA A 21 -5.76 12.77 -1.44
C ALA A 21 -5.62 13.77 -2.60
N ASP A 22 -6.65 14.59 -2.85
CA ASP A 22 -6.60 15.66 -3.85
C ASP A 22 -5.43 16.62 -3.60
N PHE A 23 -5.31 17.13 -2.36
CA PHE A 23 -4.23 18.03 -1.97
C PHE A 23 -2.87 17.32 -1.94
N PHE A 24 -2.83 16.10 -1.45
CA PHE A 24 -1.59 15.32 -1.34
C PHE A 24 -0.97 15.03 -2.71
N VAL A 25 -1.79 14.60 -3.67
CA VAL A 25 -1.36 14.34 -5.04
C VAL A 25 -0.95 15.65 -5.72
N GLU A 26 -1.71 16.73 -5.55
CA GLU A 26 -1.40 18.03 -6.15
C GLU A 26 -0.09 18.61 -5.60
N GLY A 27 0.11 18.57 -4.28
CA GLY A 27 1.36 18.97 -3.65
C GLY A 27 2.56 18.15 -4.11
N SER A 28 2.39 16.82 -4.19
CA SER A 28 3.42 15.87 -4.62
C SER A 28 3.79 16.07 -6.10
N SER A 29 2.81 16.21 -6.98
CA SER A 29 3.04 16.54 -8.39
C SER A 29 3.71 17.91 -8.56
N GLY A 30 3.30 18.92 -7.77
CA GLY A 30 3.93 20.23 -7.75
C GLY A 30 5.41 20.18 -7.35
N ILE A 31 5.78 19.36 -6.37
CA ILE A 31 7.18 19.12 -5.99
C ILE A 31 7.94 18.41 -7.11
N ALA A 32 7.35 17.34 -7.70
CA ALA A 32 7.96 16.61 -8.81
C ALA A 32 8.36 17.56 -9.95
N LYS A 33 7.42 18.40 -10.39
CA LYS A 33 7.65 19.42 -11.46
C LYS A 33 8.74 20.41 -11.09
N LYS A 34 8.72 20.96 -9.87
CA LYS A 34 9.72 21.94 -9.43
C LYS A 34 11.12 21.36 -9.27
N LEU A 35 11.22 20.14 -8.78
CA LEU A 35 12.50 19.44 -8.66
C LEU A 35 12.98 18.86 -10.00
N LYS A 36 12.12 18.88 -11.04
CA LYS A 36 12.36 18.23 -12.33
C LYS A 36 12.66 16.73 -12.15
N VAL A 37 11.85 16.07 -11.36
CA VAL A 37 11.96 14.65 -11.00
C VAL A 37 10.73 13.92 -11.55
N PRO A 38 10.87 12.72 -12.13
CA PRO A 38 9.72 11.93 -12.59
C PRO A 38 8.70 11.70 -11.49
N SER A 39 7.40 11.80 -11.79
CA SER A 39 6.29 11.56 -10.85
C SER A 39 6.35 10.16 -10.22
N LEU A 40 6.85 9.17 -10.96
CA LEU A 40 7.11 7.83 -10.46
C LEU A 40 8.00 7.82 -9.20
N ILE A 41 9.10 8.58 -9.19
CA ILE A 41 10.01 8.61 -8.03
C ILE A 41 9.33 9.23 -6.82
N ILE A 42 8.53 10.27 -7.02
CA ILE A 42 7.74 10.88 -5.93
C ILE A 42 6.68 9.89 -5.43
N GLY A 43 6.03 9.15 -6.35
CA GLY A 43 5.13 8.06 -6.00
C GLY A 43 5.79 6.97 -5.15
N LEU A 44 6.98 6.49 -5.59
CA LEU A 44 7.76 5.46 -4.90
C LEU A 44 8.31 5.89 -3.53
N THR A 45 8.34 7.19 -3.24
CA THR A 45 8.96 7.75 -2.02
C THR A 45 7.95 8.52 -1.17
N ILE A 46 7.72 9.79 -1.47
CA ILE A 46 6.92 10.69 -0.63
C ILE A 46 5.48 10.17 -0.51
N VAL A 47 4.87 9.77 -1.63
CA VAL A 47 3.47 9.34 -1.63
C VAL A 47 3.34 8.00 -0.92
N ALA A 48 4.15 7.01 -1.27
CA ALA A 48 4.13 5.69 -0.64
C ALA A 48 4.41 5.75 0.88
N MET A 49 5.44 6.50 1.29
CA MET A 49 5.74 6.65 2.72
C MET A 49 4.61 7.37 3.47
N GLY A 50 4.00 8.40 2.85
CA GLY A 50 2.93 9.17 3.49
C GLY A 50 1.65 8.37 3.68
N THR A 51 1.26 7.57 2.70
CA THR A 51 0.04 6.74 2.78
C THR A 51 0.21 5.52 3.66
N SER A 52 1.42 4.93 3.74
CA SER A 52 1.72 3.75 4.58
C SER A 52 2.10 4.10 6.04
N LEU A 53 1.89 5.34 6.50
CA LEU A 53 2.07 5.69 7.91
C LEU A 53 1.12 4.92 8.85
N PRO A 54 -0.16 4.67 8.52
CA PRO A 54 -1.04 3.85 9.34
C PRO A 54 -0.52 2.42 9.52
N GLU A 55 -0.07 1.77 8.44
CA GLU A 55 0.54 0.44 8.50
C GLU A 55 1.76 0.42 9.42
N CYS A 56 2.59 1.45 9.34
CA CYS A 56 3.75 1.61 10.21
C CYS A 56 3.32 1.72 11.68
N ALA A 57 2.34 2.55 11.98
CA ALA A 57 1.83 2.75 13.32
C ALA A 57 1.27 1.45 13.92
N VAL A 58 0.44 0.71 13.16
CA VAL A 58 -0.14 -0.57 13.58
C VAL A 58 0.94 -1.61 13.84
N SER A 59 1.90 -1.77 12.91
CA SER A 59 2.96 -2.78 13.02
C SER A 59 3.94 -2.47 14.16
N VAL A 60 4.29 -1.20 14.36
CA VAL A 60 5.15 -0.77 15.48
C VAL A 60 4.42 -0.94 16.82
N ALA A 61 3.14 -0.57 16.91
CA ALA A 61 2.34 -0.78 18.11
C ALA A 61 2.22 -2.27 18.46
N ALA A 62 2.00 -3.13 17.44
CA ALA A 62 1.98 -4.58 17.61
C ALA A 62 3.31 -5.12 18.15
N ALA A 63 4.44 -4.64 17.62
CA ALA A 63 5.78 -5.03 18.07
C ALA A 63 6.06 -4.61 19.52
N ILE A 64 5.64 -3.40 19.91
CA ILE A 64 5.80 -2.89 21.29
C ILE A 64 4.91 -3.66 22.28
N SER A 65 3.69 -4.01 21.88
CA SER A 65 2.73 -4.75 22.74
C SER A 65 2.99 -6.26 22.81
N GLY A 66 3.98 -6.77 22.08
CA GLY A 66 4.31 -8.20 22.04
C GLY A 66 3.37 -9.05 21.17
N ASN A 67 2.43 -8.41 20.43
CA ASN A 67 1.56 -9.10 19.47
C ASN A 67 2.20 -9.14 18.07
N ASN A 68 3.40 -9.71 18.03
CA ASN A 68 4.32 -9.55 16.89
C ASN A 68 3.85 -10.26 15.61
N ALA A 69 3.07 -11.35 15.69
CA ALA A 69 2.54 -12.05 14.52
C ALA A 69 1.63 -11.14 13.65
N LEU A 70 0.97 -10.16 14.28
CA LEU A 70 0.12 -9.20 13.57
C LEU A 70 0.92 -8.32 12.60
N ALA A 71 2.19 -8.01 12.91
CA ALA A 71 3.00 -7.13 12.06
C ALA A 71 3.28 -7.73 10.68
N VAL A 72 3.59 -9.05 10.58
CA VAL A 72 3.80 -9.71 9.28
C VAL A 72 2.50 -9.76 8.50
N SER A 73 1.41 -10.20 9.14
CA SER A 73 0.10 -10.32 8.48
C SER A 73 -0.40 -8.97 7.98
N ASN A 74 -0.21 -7.88 8.74
CA ASN A 74 -0.54 -6.53 8.31
C ASN A 74 0.26 -6.13 7.07
N VAL A 75 1.58 -6.28 7.09
CA VAL A 75 2.46 -5.91 5.97
C VAL A 75 2.15 -6.72 4.71
N VAL A 76 2.02 -8.04 4.83
CA VAL A 76 1.76 -8.92 3.68
C VAL A 76 0.35 -8.70 3.13
N GLY A 77 -0.65 -8.56 4.00
CA GLY A 77 -2.04 -8.29 3.63
C GLY A 77 -2.18 -6.96 2.90
N SER A 78 -1.56 -5.88 3.42
CA SER A 78 -1.53 -4.57 2.76
C SER A 78 -0.84 -4.64 1.39
N ASN A 79 0.24 -5.41 1.26
CA ASN A 79 0.94 -5.56 -0.02
C ASN A 79 0.10 -6.30 -1.07
N ILE A 80 -0.63 -7.35 -0.68
CA ILE A 80 -1.58 -8.03 -1.57
C ILE A 80 -2.72 -7.08 -1.96
N PHE A 81 -3.27 -6.32 -1.00
CA PHE A 81 -4.32 -5.33 -1.25
C PHE A 81 -3.83 -4.25 -2.22
N ASN A 82 -2.69 -3.64 -1.96
CA ASN A 82 -2.10 -2.61 -2.82
C ASN A 82 -1.91 -3.12 -4.24
N LEU A 83 -1.36 -4.31 -4.39
CA LEU A 83 -1.11 -4.88 -5.71
C LEU A 83 -2.39 -5.24 -6.44
N MET A 84 -3.33 -5.93 -5.78
CA MET A 84 -4.52 -6.48 -6.43
C MET A 84 -5.68 -5.50 -6.48
N VAL A 85 -5.92 -4.78 -5.37
CA VAL A 85 -7.10 -3.91 -5.28
C VAL A 85 -6.75 -2.51 -5.74
N VAL A 86 -5.69 -1.89 -5.20
CA VAL A 86 -5.35 -0.51 -5.56
C VAL A 86 -4.97 -0.41 -7.03
N CYS A 87 -4.00 -1.22 -7.49
CA CYS A 87 -3.59 -1.24 -8.87
C CYS A 87 -4.73 -1.72 -9.80
N GLY A 88 -5.50 -2.73 -9.37
CA GLY A 88 -6.64 -3.26 -10.12
C GLY A 88 -7.73 -2.20 -10.36
N PHE A 89 -8.15 -1.47 -9.31
CA PHE A 89 -9.12 -0.36 -9.45
C PHE A 89 -8.59 0.76 -10.34
N CYS A 90 -7.33 1.16 -10.15
CA CYS A 90 -6.71 2.17 -11.01
C CYS A 90 -6.74 1.73 -12.47
N ALA A 91 -6.38 0.47 -12.78
CA ALA A 91 -6.38 -0.07 -14.14
C ALA A 91 -7.78 -0.14 -14.77
N VAL A 92 -8.82 -0.45 -13.98
CA VAL A 92 -10.23 -0.45 -14.44
C VAL A 92 -10.70 0.97 -14.78
N ILE A 93 -10.35 1.97 -13.95
CA ILE A 93 -10.72 3.37 -14.18
C ILE A 93 -9.93 3.93 -15.36
N THR A 94 -8.61 3.83 -15.31
CA THR A 94 -7.67 4.34 -16.32
C THR A 94 -6.61 3.29 -16.58
N PRO A 95 -6.46 2.77 -17.83
CA PRO A 95 -5.41 1.81 -18.14
C PRO A 95 -4.04 2.37 -17.74
N LEU A 96 -3.30 1.60 -16.94
CA LEU A 96 -2.04 2.03 -16.36
C LEU A 96 -0.89 1.76 -17.36
N ALA A 97 -0.34 2.81 -17.95
CA ALA A 97 0.91 2.70 -18.69
C ALA A 97 2.05 2.36 -17.72
N VAL A 98 2.91 1.41 -18.09
CA VAL A 98 4.02 0.96 -17.25
C VAL A 98 5.34 1.20 -17.98
N GLY A 99 6.13 2.12 -17.46
CA GLY A 99 7.41 2.49 -18.03
C GLY A 99 8.40 1.33 -18.08
N LYS A 100 9.32 1.31 -19.04
CA LYS A 100 10.37 0.28 -19.19
C LYS A 100 11.23 0.15 -17.94
N ARG A 101 11.45 1.23 -17.23
CA ARG A 101 12.22 1.26 -16.00
C ARG A 101 11.47 0.54 -14.89
N THR A 102 10.19 0.86 -14.69
CA THR A 102 9.33 0.21 -13.71
C THR A 102 9.27 -1.31 -13.93
N LEU A 103 9.11 -1.75 -15.18
CA LEU A 103 9.11 -3.16 -15.54
C LEU A 103 10.42 -3.89 -15.26
N LYS A 104 11.56 -3.20 -15.43
CA LYS A 104 12.88 -3.85 -15.35
C LYS A 104 13.59 -3.65 -14.02
N GLN A 105 13.19 -2.68 -13.22
CA GLN A 105 13.90 -2.31 -12.00
C GLN A 105 12.98 -2.29 -10.78
N GLU A 106 12.04 -1.36 -10.69
CA GLU A 106 11.26 -1.14 -9.46
C GLU A 106 10.34 -2.32 -9.14
N PHE A 107 9.61 -2.83 -10.12
CA PHE A 107 8.69 -3.94 -9.92
C PHE A 107 9.41 -5.25 -9.57
N PRO A 108 10.45 -5.68 -10.33
CA PRO A 108 11.24 -6.86 -9.94
C PRO A 108 11.92 -6.71 -8.59
N PHE A 109 12.36 -5.49 -8.22
CA PHE A 109 12.92 -5.22 -6.90
C PHE A 109 11.87 -5.46 -5.79
N SER A 110 10.62 -5.01 -5.98
CA SER A 110 9.54 -5.28 -5.02
C SER A 110 9.30 -6.79 -4.85
N VAL A 111 9.27 -7.55 -5.94
CA VAL A 111 9.14 -9.03 -5.90
C VAL A 111 10.32 -9.67 -5.17
N LEU A 112 11.54 -9.19 -5.43
CA LEU A 112 12.75 -9.68 -4.77
C LEU A 112 12.71 -9.41 -3.26
N MET A 113 12.18 -8.28 -2.83
CA MET A 113 12.04 -7.97 -1.39
C MET A 113 11.00 -8.87 -0.72
N ALA A 114 9.91 -9.22 -1.41
CA ALA A 114 8.97 -10.23 -0.90
C ALA A 114 9.63 -11.62 -0.78
N ALA A 115 10.44 -12.01 -1.76
CA ALA A 115 11.21 -13.25 -1.70
C ALA A 115 12.27 -13.22 -0.58
N LEU A 116 12.94 -12.08 -0.38
CA LEU A 116 13.89 -11.91 0.74
C LEU A 116 13.17 -12.08 2.09
N LEU A 117 11.99 -11.47 2.27
CA LEU A 117 11.18 -11.64 3.47
C LEU A 117 10.82 -13.11 3.71
N LEU A 118 10.41 -13.82 2.64
CA LEU A 118 10.11 -15.25 2.72
C LEU A 118 11.31 -16.04 3.23
N VAL A 119 12.50 -15.80 2.68
CA VAL A 119 13.74 -16.50 3.07
C VAL A 119 14.09 -16.18 4.52
N LEU A 120 14.11 -14.90 4.91
CA LEU A 120 14.46 -14.50 6.28
C LEU A 120 13.47 -15.07 7.29
N GLY A 121 12.16 -14.99 7.01
CA GLY A 121 11.12 -15.47 7.92
C GLY A 121 11.04 -17.00 8.00
N TYR A 122 11.30 -17.72 6.89
CA TYR A 122 11.27 -19.18 6.88
C TYR A 122 12.44 -19.80 7.67
N ILE A 123 13.58 -19.14 7.69
CA ILE A 123 14.74 -19.58 8.47
C ILE A 123 14.48 -19.28 9.94
N GLY A 124 14.19 -20.33 10.73
CA GLY A 124 13.92 -20.22 12.15
C GLY A 124 12.48 -19.80 12.52
N MET A 125 11.59 -19.68 11.53
CA MET A 125 10.18 -19.29 11.71
C MET A 125 10.03 -18.01 12.56
N SER A 126 10.92 -17.05 12.31
CA SER A 126 10.91 -15.74 12.96
C SER A 126 11.72 -14.73 12.15
N VAL A 127 11.28 -13.48 12.12
CA VAL A 127 12.08 -12.36 11.64
C VAL A 127 12.71 -11.70 12.86
N GLY A 128 14.00 -11.97 13.06
CA GLY A 128 14.75 -11.51 14.22
C GLY A 128 15.20 -10.05 14.10
N ARG A 129 15.83 -9.52 15.16
CA ARG A 129 16.37 -8.15 15.15
C ARG A 129 17.42 -7.93 14.07
N ILE A 130 18.26 -8.93 13.82
CA ILE A 130 19.29 -8.85 12.77
C ILE A 130 18.63 -8.77 11.39
N ASP A 131 17.58 -9.57 11.16
CA ASP A 131 16.81 -9.54 9.92
C ASP A 131 16.14 -8.18 9.72
N GLY A 132 15.58 -7.61 10.81
CA GLY A 132 15.03 -6.26 10.81
C GLY A 132 16.07 -5.21 10.41
N VAL A 133 17.29 -5.30 10.93
CA VAL A 133 18.40 -4.40 10.54
C VAL A 133 18.79 -4.62 9.08
N ILE A 134 18.81 -5.86 8.59
CA ILE A 134 19.08 -6.17 7.17
C ILE A 134 18.02 -5.50 6.29
N LEU A 135 16.74 -5.63 6.62
CA LEU A 135 15.64 -4.98 5.89
C LEU A 135 15.81 -3.46 5.87
N LEU A 136 16.15 -2.83 7.00
CA LEU A 136 16.39 -1.38 7.09
C LEU A 136 17.61 -0.94 6.27
N ILE A 137 18.67 -1.74 6.19
CA ILE A 137 19.81 -1.46 5.31
C ILE A 137 19.38 -1.49 3.84
N PHE A 138 18.59 -2.48 3.43
CA PHE A 138 18.03 -2.53 2.07
C PHE A 138 17.12 -1.33 1.80
N PHE A 139 16.35 -0.89 2.78
CA PHE A 139 15.55 0.35 2.66
C PHE A 139 16.42 1.58 2.45
N ALA A 140 17.48 1.75 3.24
CA ALA A 140 18.41 2.86 3.09
C ALA A 140 19.10 2.86 1.71
N LEU A 141 19.50 1.69 1.22
CA LEU A 141 20.06 1.53 -0.13
C LEU A 141 19.03 1.86 -1.22
N PHE A 142 17.78 1.42 -1.07
CA PHE A 142 16.69 1.76 -1.97
C PHE A 142 16.45 3.27 -2.02
N MET A 143 16.36 3.94 -0.86
CA MET A 143 16.18 5.38 -0.77
C MET A 143 17.37 6.12 -1.39
N PHE A 144 18.60 5.69 -1.13
CA PHE A 144 19.79 6.24 -1.76
C PHE A 144 19.73 6.11 -3.29
N TRP A 145 19.34 4.93 -3.79
CA TRP A 145 19.19 4.70 -5.22
C TRP A 145 18.09 5.58 -5.83
N MET A 146 16.96 5.79 -5.14
CA MET A 146 15.88 6.69 -5.59
C MET A 146 16.36 8.13 -5.67
N VAL A 147 17.04 8.64 -4.62
CA VAL A 147 17.59 9.99 -4.61
C VAL A 147 18.65 10.17 -5.70
N HIS A 148 19.55 9.23 -5.86
CA HIS A 148 20.57 9.27 -6.93
C HIS A 148 19.92 9.28 -8.31
N SER A 149 18.90 8.47 -8.52
CA SER A 149 18.13 8.42 -9.77
C SER A 149 17.40 9.73 -10.06
N ALA A 150 16.83 10.36 -9.02
CA ALA A 150 16.20 11.67 -9.14
C ALA A 150 17.18 12.75 -9.57
N LEU A 151 18.37 12.78 -8.93
CA LEU A 151 19.43 13.73 -9.25
C LEU A 151 19.95 13.52 -10.69
N LYS A 152 20.14 12.26 -11.10
CA LYS A 152 20.56 11.93 -12.46
C LYS A 152 19.52 12.33 -13.52
N ALA A 153 18.24 12.07 -13.27
CA ALA A 153 17.14 12.49 -14.15
C ALA A 153 17.12 14.01 -14.33
N ARG A 154 17.27 14.75 -13.23
CA ARG A 154 17.36 16.22 -13.24
C ARG A 154 18.54 16.72 -14.07
N THR A 155 19.72 16.12 -13.95
CA THR A 155 20.94 16.54 -14.65
C THR A 155 20.88 16.21 -16.15
N ALA A 156 20.22 15.10 -16.53
CA ALA A 156 20.09 14.65 -17.90
C ALA A 156 19.03 15.43 -18.71
N GLY A 157 18.27 16.32 -18.06
CA GLY A 157 17.18 17.06 -18.71
C GLY A 157 16.04 16.14 -19.19
N ILE A 158 16.04 14.87 -18.73
CA ILE A 158 15.01 13.90 -19.07
C ILE A 158 13.76 14.25 -18.24
N THR A 159 13.02 15.21 -18.71
CA THR A 159 11.57 15.22 -18.45
C THR A 159 11.03 14.06 -19.28
N THR A 160 10.60 12.99 -18.61
CA THR A 160 9.95 11.83 -19.23
C THR A 160 8.87 12.29 -20.21
N ASP A 161 8.56 11.44 -21.18
CA ASP A 161 7.65 11.52 -22.35
C ASP A 161 6.37 12.41 -22.27
N ALA A 162 6.33 13.34 -21.36
CA ALA A 162 5.32 14.39 -21.16
C ALA A 162 5.59 15.65 -22.03
N SER A 163 6.34 15.53 -23.12
CA SER A 163 6.65 16.69 -23.96
C SER A 163 5.44 17.22 -24.74
N GLU A 164 4.35 16.47 -24.85
CA GLU A 164 3.10 16.97 -25.45
C GLU A 164 2.08 17.47 -24.39
N GLU A 165 2.14 16.98 -23.14
CA GLU A 165 1.31 17.47 -22.03
C GLU A 165 1.93 18.71 -21.33
N ALA A 166 3.22 18.97 -21.50
CA ALA A 166 3.90 20.13 -20.91
C ALA A 166 3.30 21.46 -21.42
N ASP A 167 2.84 21.53 -22.67
CA ASP A 167 2.26 22.74 -23.26
C ASP A 167 0.86 23.10 -22.70
N GLU A 168 0.09 22.15 -22.21
CA GLU A 168 -1.19 22.42 -21.54
C GLU A 168 -1.01 22.79 -20.05
N ILE A 169 0.05 22.32 -19.42
CA ILE A 169 0.34 22.53 -17.99
C ILE A 169 1.06 23.87 -17.75
N GLU A 170 1.70 24.44 -18.77
CA GLU A 170 2.36 25.75 -18.67
C GLU A 170 1.37 26.91 -18.41
N ARG A 171 0.06 26.68 -18.61
CA ARG A 171 -1.01 27.66 -18.33
C ARG A 171 -1.49 27.71 -16.88
N ALA A 172 -1.20 26.71 -16.06
CA ALA A 172 -1.52 26.73 -14.63
C ALA A 172 -0.38 27.42 -13.85
N LYS A 173 -0.70 28.48 -13.10
CA LYS A 173 0.28 29.18 -12.24
C LYS A 173 1.00 28.17 -11.35
N PRO A 174 2.34 28.08 -11.39
CA PRO A 174 3.07 27.11 -10.58
C PRO A 174 2.87 27.36 -9.09
N ILE A 175 2.34 26.36 -8.40
CA ILE A 175 2.13 26.42 -6.94
C ILE A 175 3.49 26.65 -6.25
N PRO A 176 3.63 27.60 -5.32
CA PRO A 176 4.89 27.83 -4.61
C PRO A 176 5.28 26.61 -3.74
N VAL A 177 6.59 26.36 -3.57
CA VAL A 177 7.10 25.15 -2.87
C VAL A 177 6.50 25.00 -1.46
N TRP A 178 6.43 26.12 -0.71
CA TRP A 178 5.86 26.08 0.63
C TRP A 178 4.39 25.60 0.66
N LEU A 179 3.61 25.99 -0.37
CA LEU A 179 2.22 25.54 -0.48
C LEU A 179 2.13 24.07 -0.90
N CYS A 180 3.05 23.58 -1.74
CA CYS A 180 3.15 22.15 -2.03
C CYS A 180 3.44 21.36 -0.74
N LEU A 181 4.33 21.86 0.13
CA LEU A 181 4.61 21.21 1.42
C LEU A 181 3.38 21.23 2.35
N VAL A 182 2.64 22.34 2.40
CA VAL A 182 1.39 22.42 3.16
C VAL A 182 0.37 21.41 2.63
N TYR A 183 0.24 21.27 1.30
CA TYR A 183 -0.65 20.30 0.67
C TYR A 183 -0.23 18.86 0.95
N ILE A 184 1.07 18.55 0.94
CA ILE A 184 1.58 17.22 1.29
C ILE A 184 1.28 16.90 2.75
N VAL A 185 1.69 17.75 3.69
CA VAL A 185 1.52 17.48 5.12
C VAL A 185 0.05 17.50 5.53
N GLY A 186 -0.68 18.53 5.10
CA GLY A 186 -2.12 18.65 5.40
C GLY A 186 -2.94 17.56 4.72
N GLY A 187 -2.60 17.20 3.48
CA GLY A 187 -3.23 16.10 2.74
C GLY A 187 -2.98 14.76 3.41
N ALA A 188 -1.74 14.45 3.77
CA ALA A 188 -1.39 13.23 4.49
C ALA A 188 -2.11 13.12 5.84
N ALA A 189 -2.16 14.20 6.61
CA ALA A 189 -2.91 14.23 7.86
C ALA A 189 -4.42 14.00 7.63
N ALA A 190 -5.02 14.67 6.64
CA ALA A 190 -6.44 14.50 6.31
C ALA A 190 -6.74 13.06 5.85
N ILE A 191 -5.83 12.43 5.09
CA ILE A 191 -5.94 11.03 4.65
C ILE A 191 -5.91 10.10 5.87
N ALA A 192 -4.94 10.28 6.79
CA ALA A 192 -4.79 9.43 7.96
C ALA A 192 -6.03 9.54 8.88
N PHE A 193 -6.41 10.75 9.29
CA PHE A 193 -7.61 10.96 10.13
C PHE A 193 -8.91 10.51 9.44
N GLY A 194 -9.03 10.77 8.13
CA GLY A 194 -10.18 10.34 7.34
C GLY A 194 -10.27 8.81 7.25
N GLY A 195 -9.15 8.13 7.09
CA GLY A 195 -9.04 6.67 7.09
C GLY A 195 -9.51 6.06 8.41
N ASP A 196 -8.97 6.54 9.54
CA ASP A 196 -9.36 6.10 10.89
C ASP A 196 -10.87 6.30 11.12
N MET A 197 -11.40 7.49 10.79
CA MET A 197 -12.83 7.77 10.92
C MET A 197 -13.71 6.82 10.09
N VAL A 198 -13.30 6.48 8.87
CA VAL A 198 -14.02 5.53 8.01
C VAL A 198 -14.00 4.13 8.60
N VAL A 199 -12.83 3.65 9.04
CA VAL A 199 -12.64 2.31 9.61
C VAL A 199 -13.45 2.15 10.90
N ASP A 200 -13.34 3.10 11.82
CA ASP A 200 -14.05 3.07 13.10
C ASP A 200 -15.55 3.12 12.89
N SER A 201 -16.02 4.00 12.03
CA SER A 201 -17.45 4.15 11.74
C SER A 201 -18.03 2.92 11.03
N ALA A 202 -17.32 2.40 10.02
CA ALA A 202 -17.72 1.20 9.30
C ALA A 202 -17.74 -0.03 10.23
N SER A 203 -16.75 -0.16 11.11
CA SER A 203 -16.67 -1.22 12.13
C SER A 203 -17.84 -1.16 13.12
N ALA A 204 -18.17 0.05 13.61
CA ALA A 204 -19.30 0.25 14.50
C ALA A 204 -20.64 -0.08 13.83
N ILE A 205 -20.80 0.29 12.56
CA ILE A 205 -22.00 -0.04 11.77
C ILE A 205 -22.09 -1.56 11.56
N ALA A 206 -21.01 -2.22 11.14
CA ALA A 206 -20.96 -3.65 10.93
C ALA A 206 -21.28 -4.44 12.21
N ALA A 207 -20.75 -4.00 13.36
CA ALA A 207 -21.06 -4.57 14.66
C ALA A 207 -22.55 -4.43 15.03
N ALA A 208 -23.18 -3.31 14.68
CA ALA A 208 -24.62 -3.09 14.89
C ALA A 208 -25.49 -3.99 14.01
N PHE A 209 -25.01 -4.40 12.84
CA PHE A 209 -25.63 -5.42 11.99
C PHE A 209 -25.35 -6.86 12.45
N GLY A 210 -24.64 -7.05 13.57
CA GLY A 210 -24.40 -8.37 14.15
C GLY A 210 -23.19 -9.12 13.60
N LEU A 211 -22.29 -8.46 12.85
CA LEU A 211 -21.04 -9.04 12.42
C LEU A 211 -20.12 -9.29 13.64
N SER A 212 -19.44 -10.43 13.68
CA SER A 212 -18.50 -10.73 14.74
C SER A 212 -17.27 -9.82 14.69
N GLN A 213 -16.67 -9.54 15.85
CA GLN A 213 -15.44 -8.73 15.95
C GLN A 213 -14.29 -9.32 15.12
N ASN A 214 -14.19 -10.65 15.06
CA ASN A 214 -13.21 -11.33 14.21
C ASN A 214 -13.42 -11.01 12.72
N LEU A 215 -14.67 -11.07 12.25
CA LEU A 215 -14.96 -10.79 10.84
C LEU A 215 -14.71 -9.32 10.50
N ILE A 216 -15.07 -8.40 11.41
CA ILE A 216 -14.78 -6.96 11.27
C ILE A 216 -13.27 -6.72 11.20
N GLY A 217 -12.50 -7.34 12.09
CA GLY A 217 -11.04 -7.23 12.10
C GLY A 217 -10.38 -7.77 10.84
N LEU A 218 -10.82 -8.94 10.36
CA LEU A 218 -10.29 -9.60 9.17
C LEU A 218 -10.66 -8.89 7.86
N THR A 219 -11.72 -8.10 7.84
CA THR A 219 -12.21 -7.43 6.62
C THR A 219 -12.03 -5.92 6.70
N ILE A 220 -12.85 -5.24 7.50
CA ILE A 220 -12.93 -3.77 7.52
C ILE A 220 -11.63 -3.16 8.05
N VAL A 221 -11.12 -3.67 9.17
CA VAL A 221 -9.89 -3.12 9.76
C VAL A 221 -8.68 -3.49 8.91
N ALA A 222 -8.57 -4.74 8.44
CA ALA A 222 -7.44 -5.19 7.63
C ALA A 222 -7.31 -4.44 6.29
N MET A 223 -8.45 -4.09 5.66
CA MET A 223 -8.43 -3.28 4.44
C MET A 223 -8.32 -1.79 4.73
N GLY A 224 -8.68 -1.38 5.94
CA GLY A 224 -8.82 0.02 6.33
C GLY A 224 -7.51 0.79 6.34
N THR A 225 -6.43 0.16 6.80
CA THR A 225 -5.10 0.79 6.82
C THR A 225 -4.61 1.12 5.41
N SER A 226 -5.03 0.35 4.40
CA SER A 226 -4.66 0.57 2.99
C SER A 226 -5.69 1.41 2.20
N LEU A 227 -6.71 1.98 2.85
CA LEU A 227 -7.61 2.96 2.22
C LEU A 227 -6.89 4.23 1.75
N PRO A 228 -5.90 4.77 2.49
CA PRO A 228 -5.07 5.87 2.03
C PRO A 228 -4.44 5.61 0.66
N GLU A 229 -3.82 4.44 0.48
CA GLU A 229 -3.20 4.03 -0.78
C GLU A 229 -4.23 3.95 -1.90
N LEU A 230 -5.39 3.34 -1.63
CA LEU A 230 -6.45 3.17 -2.62
C LEU A 230 -6.96 4.53 -3.11
N VAL A 231 -7.35 5.40 -2.19
CA VAL A 231 -7.94 6.70 -2.55
C VAL A 231 -6.91 7.59 -3.22
N THR A 232 -5.68 7.65 -2.69
CA THR A 232 -4.60 8.47 -3.25
C THR A 232 -4.22 8.02 -4.66
N SER A 233 -4.09 6.70 -4.90
CA SER A 233 -3.75 6.15 -6.22
C SER A 233 -4.89 6.36 -7.23
N ILE A 234 -6.15 6.22 -6.83
CA ILE A 234 -7.30 6.52 -7.69
C ILE A 234 -7.33 8.01 -8.06
N VAL A 235 -7.09 8.90 -7.10
CA VAL A 235 -7.02 10.35 -7.36
C VAL A 235 -5.88 10.68 -8.30
N ALA A 236 -4.69 10.10 -8.09
CA ALA A 236 -3.54 10.29 -8.97
C ALA A 236 -3.84 9.80 -10.41
N ALA A 237 -4.39 8.59 -10.56
CA ALA A 237 -4.78 8.04 -11.86
C ALA A 237 -5.83 8.92 -12.58
N ARG A 238 -6.80 9.49 -11.84
CA ARG A 238 -7.82 10.41 -12.40
C ARG A 238 -7.26 11.78 -12.79
N LYS A 239 -6.16 12.18 -12.16
CA LYS A 239 -5.42 13.43 -12.51
C LYS A 239 -4.36 13.20 -13.61
N ASN A 240 -4.39 12.06 -14.31
CA ASN A 240 -3.40 11.63 -15.30
C ASN A 240 -1.97 11.43 -14.72
N GLU A 241 -1.82 11.38 -13.40
CA GLU A 241 -0.55 11.07 -12.73
C GLU A 241 -0.40 9.54 -12.55
N VAL A 242 -0.52 8.78 -13.66
CA VAL A 242 -0.52 7.31 -13.66
C VAL A 242 0.79 6.75 -13.08
N ASP A 243 1.92 7.35 -13.41
CA ASP A 243 3.23 6.96 -12.89
C ASP A 243 3.31 7.15 -11.37
N MET A 244 2.68 8.20 -10.83
CA MET A 244 2.61 8.42 -9.38
C MET A 244 1.72 7.36 -8.71
N ALA A 245 0.60 6.98 -9.33
CA ALA A 245 -0.28 5.93 -8.83
C ALA A 245 0.44 4.56 -8.76
N LEU A 246 1.16 4.18 -9.83
CA LEU A 246 1.99 2.97 -9.85
C LEU A 246 3.14 3.05 -8.85
N GLY A 247 3.79 4.20 -8.76
CA GLY A 247 4.85 4.46 -7.80
C GLY A 247 4.35 4.30 -6.37
N ASN A 248 3.15 4.79 -6.06
CA ASN A 248 2.54 4.60 -4.75
C ASN A 248 2.36 3.11 -4.43
N VAL A 249 1.73 2.32 -5.30
CA VAL A 249 1.51 0.88 -5.09
C VAL A 249 2.82 0.12 -4.87
N ILE A 250 3.79 0.29 -5.78
CA ILE A 250 5.07 -0.44 -5.70
C ILE A 250 5.91 0.06 -4.52
N GLY A 251 5.92 1.37 -4.29
CA GLY A 251 6.66 2.01 -3.21
C GLY A 251 6.12 1.62 -1.83
N SER A 252 4.80 1.60 -1.64
CA SER A 252 4.18 1.14 -0.40
C SER A 252 4.51 -0.31 -0.11
N ASN A 253 4.53 -1.19 -1.12
CA ASN A 253 4.91 -2.58 -0.94
C ASN A 253 6.37 -2.73 -0.50
N ILE A 254 7.29 -1.96 -1.09
CA ILE A 254 8.71 -1.93 -0.70
C ILE A 254 8.85 -1.33 0.70
N PHE A 255 8.18 -0.22 0.99
CA PHE A 255 8.22 0.45 2.28
C PHE A 255 7.70 -0.45 3.40
N ASN A 256 6.58 -1.12 3.18
CA ASN A 256 5.97 -2.04 4.14
C ASN A 256 6.91 -3.20 4.49
N ILE A 257 7.55 -3.83 3.51
CA ILE A 257 8.48 -4.94 3.76
C ILE A 257 9.77 -4.42 4.41
N LEU A 258 10.40 -3.43 3.82
CA LEU A 258 11.76 -3.03 4.21
C LEU A 258 11.78 -2.13 5.45
N PHE A 259 10.85 -1.17 5.55
CA PHE A 259 10.85 -0.19 6.63
C PHE A 259 9.90 -0.60 7.75
N VAL A 260 8.62 -0.83 7.45
CA VAL A 260 7.62 -1.11 8.50
C VAL A 260 7.96 -2.40 9.24
N LEU A 261 8.15 -3.49 8.52
CA LEU A 261 8.53 -4.76 9.15
C LEU A 261 9.97 -4.74 9.68
N GLY A 262 10.86 -4.03 8.99
CA GLY A 262 12.24 -3.82 9.44
C GLY A 262 12.31 -3.16 10.83
N ILE A 263 11.56 -2.08 11.05
CA ILE A 263 11.47 -1.42 12.37
C ILE A 263 10.79 -2.34 13.38
N ALA A 264 9.66 -2.95 13.04
CA ALA A 264 8.93 -3.84 13.95
C ALA A 264 9.84 -4.98 14.45
N ALA A 265 10.57 -5.65 13.55
CA ALA A 265 11.49 -6.73 13.88
C ALA A 265 12.72 -6.25 14.66
N ALA A 266 13.24 -5.05 14.38
CA ALA A 266 14.34 -4.46 15.13
C ALA A 266 13.96 -4.15 16.59
N ILE A 267 12.71 -3.71 16.83
CA ILE A 267 12.16 -3.47 18.17
C ILE A 267 11.98 -4.81 18.90
N SER A 268 11.26 -5.74 18.29
CA SER A 268 10.94 -7.04 18.89
C SER A 268 10.88 -8.11 17.79
N PRO A 269 11.56 -9.27 17.98
CA PRO A 269 11.50 -10.37 17.02
C PRO A 269 10.06 -10.74 16.68
N VAL A 270 9.76 -10.86 15.41
CA VAL A 270 8.41 -11.12 14.91
C VAL A 270 8.26 -12.61 14.62
N ALA A 271 7.26 -13.24 15.27
CA ALA A 271 6.94 -14.62 14.99
C ALA A 271 6.47 -14.79 13.54
N PHE A 272 6.98 -15.81 12.87
CA PHE A 272 6.64 -16.15 11.49
C PHE A 272 5.93 -17.49 11.50
N ILE A 273 4.71 -17.53 11.05
CA ILE A 273 3.85 -18.71 11.06
C ILE A 273 3.67 -19.26 9.65
N MET A 274 3.20 -20.49 9.51
CA MET A 274 3.04 -21.13 8.20
C MET A 274 2.05 -20.38 7.30
N GLU A 275 1.04 -19.75 7.88
CA GLU A 275 0.09 -18.88 7.18
C GLU A 275 0.81 -17.72 6.50
N ASN A 276 1.79 -17.10 7.16
CA ASN A 276 2.61 -16.04 6.57
C ASN A 276 3.42 -16.53 5.37
N VAL A 277 3.95 -17.77 5.44
CA VAL A 277 4.65 -18.40 4.30
C VAL A 277 3.72 -18.51 3.10
N ILE A 278 2.51 -19.02 3.31
CA ILE A 278 1.50 -19.17 2.26
C ILE A 278 1.12 -17.81 1.67
N ASP A 279 0.85 -16.82 2.52
CA ASP A 279 0.46 -15.49 2.09
C ASP A 279 1.57 -14.79 1.28
N ILE A 280 2.84 -14.94 1.66
CA ILE A 280 3.96 -14.37 0.90
C ILE A 280 4.15 -15.10 -0.42
N VAL A 281 3.98 -16.42 -0.47
CA VAL A 281 4.00 -17.18 -1.74
C VAL A 281 2.87 -16.71 -2.66
N ILE A 282 1.67 -16.47 -2.13
CA ILE A 282 0.55 -15.89 -2.87
C ILE A 282 0.90 -14.48 -3.36
N LEU A 283 1.46 -13.63 -2.50
CA LEU A 283 1.93 -12.28 -2.87
C LEU A 283 2.92 -12.33 -4.04
N ILE A 284 3.92 -13.22 -3.97
CA ILE A 284 4.91 -13.39 -5.03
C ILE A 284 4.24 -13.87 -6.33
N ALA A 285 3.35 -14.87 -6.26
CA ALA A 285 2.65 -15.38 -7.43
C ALA A 285 1.77 -14.30 -8.09
N MET A 286 1.03 -13.54 -7.29
CA MET A 286 0.23 -12.40 -7.75
C MET A 286 1.12 -11.29 -8.33
N SER A 287 2.27 -11.00 -7.72
CA SER A 287 3.23 -10.02 -8.23
C SER A 287 3.78 -10.44 -9.60
N ILE A 288 4.11 -11.71 -9.78
CA ILE A 288 4.56 -12.24 -11.07
C ILE A 288 3.43 -12.13 -12.11
N MET A 289 2.19 -12.45 -11.75
CA MET A 289 1.03 -12.31 -12.65
C MET A 289 0.87 -10.86 -13.13
N VAL A 290 0.91 -9.87 -12.22
CA VAL A 290 0.81 -8.45 -12.58
C VAL A 290 2.00 -7.99 -13.42
N LEU A 291 3.20 -8.48 -13.11
CA LEU A 291 4.39 -8.20 -13.92
C LEU A 291 4.24 -8.73 -15.35
N LEU A 292 3.68 -9.94 -15.53
CA LEU A 292 3.40 -10.52 -16.85
C LEU A 292 2.35 -9.70 -17.62
N PHE A 293 1.28 -9.23 -16.96
CA PHE A 293 0.30 -8.33 -17.56
C PHE A 293 0.97 -7.04 -18.06
N ALA A 294 1.72 -6.39 -17.16
CA ALA A 294 2.45 -5.17 -17.48
C ALA A 294 3.49 -5.37 -18.60
N TRP A 295 4.17 -6.54 -18.62
CA TRP A 295 5.20 -6.84 -19.63
C TRP A 295 4.62 -7.00 -21.03
N SER A 296 3.43 -7.63 -21.15
CA SER A 296 2.84 -8.00 -22.45
C SER A 296 2.61 -6.80 -23.38
N ARG A 297 2.20 -5.65 -22.81
CA ARG A 297 1.80 -4.45 -23.59
C ARG A 297 2.37 -3.14 -23.03
N GLN A 298 3.26 -3.19 -22.07
CA GLN A 298 3.73 -2.04 -21.30
C GLN A 298 2.57 -1.22 -20.70
N LYS A 299 1.46 -1.88 -20.41
CA LYS A 299 0.31 -1.31 -19.73
C LYS A 299 -0.53 -2.41 -19.09
N ILE A 300 -1.19 -2.09 -17.99
CA ILE A 300 -2.22 -2.92 -17.37
C ILE A 300 -3.57 -2.39 -17.87
N ASN A 301 -4.33 -3.21 -18.57
CA ASN A 301 -5.62 -2.83 -19.14
C ASN A 301 -6.78 -3.10 -18.17
N ARG A 302 -7.99 -2.65 -18.54
CA ARG A 302 -9.19 -2.80 -17.69
C ARG A 302 -9.57 -4.25 -17.39
N ILE A 303 -9.35 -5.16 -18.34
CA ILE A 303 -9.67 -6.59 -18.16
C ILE A 303 -8.69 -7.21 -17.17
N GLU A 304 -7.40 -6.91 -17.31
CA GLU A 304 -6.36 -7.34 -16.38
C GLU A 304 -6.60 -6.78 -14.98
N GLY A 305 -7.02 -5.50 -14.86
CA GLY A 305 -7.46 -4.92 -13.61
C GLY A 305 -8.66 -5.65 -12.98
N ALA A 306 -9.65 -6.03 -13.79
CA ALA A 306 -10.78 -6.83 -13.31
C ALA A 306 -10.35 -8.23 -12.85
N ILE A 307 -9.42 -8.89 -13.55
CA ILE A 307 -8.84 -10.16 -13.12
C ILE A 307 -8.11 -10.02 -11.77
N MET A 308 -7.37 -8.94 -11.58
CA MET A 308 -6.69 -8.65 -10.30
C MET A 308 -7.70 -8.53 -9.15
N LEU A 309 -8.80 -7.78 -9.35
CA LEU A 309 -9.86 -7.64 -8.35
C LEU A 309 -10.54 -8.96 -8.02
N LEU A 310 -10.84 -9.78 -9.04
CA LEU A 310 -11.40 -11.11 -8.85
C LEU A 310 -10.44 -12.07 -8.13
N SER A 311 -9.15 -11.98 -8.43
CA SER A 311 -8.11 -12.76 -7.74
C SER A 311 -8.05 -12.40 -6.26
N TYR A 312 -8.16 -11.10 -5.93
CA TYR A 312 -8.25 -10.66 -4.54
C TYR A 312 -9.51 -11.16 -3.84
N ALA A 313 -10.67 -11.11 -4.52
CA ALA A 313 -11.90 -11.67 -3.96
C ALA A 313 -11.76 -13.18 -3.67
N GLY A 314 -11.12 -13.94 -4.55
CA GLY A 314 -10.79 -15.35 -4.31
C GLY A 314 -9.87 -15.55 -3.11
N TYR A 315 -8.85 -14.71 -2.95
CA TYR A 315 -7.97 -14.71 -1.80
C TYR A 315 -8.72 -14.42 -0.49
N MET A 316 -9.64 -13.44 -0.49
CA MET A 316 -10.47 -13.14 0.68
C MET A 316 -11.38 -14.31 1.06
N VAL A 317 -11.97 -15.00 0.08
CA VAL A 317 -12.74 -16.22 0.35
C VAL A 317 -11.85 -17.30 0.99
N TYR A 318 -10.64 -17.51 0.47
CA TYR A 318 -9.66 -18.43 1.06
C TYR A 318 -9.36 -18.08 2.51
N ILE A 319 -9.03 -16.83 2.83
CA ILE A 319 -8.75 -16.35 4.20
C ILE A 319 -9.96 -16.59 5.13
N CYS A 320 -11.16 -16.19 4.71
CA CYS A 320 -12.37 -16.39 5.49
C CYS A 320 -12.65 -17.88 5.78
N MET A 321 -12.48 -18.75 4.79
CA MET A 321 -12.68 -20.20 4.97
C MET A 321 -11.61 -20.81 5.90
N SER A 322 -10.35 -20.43 5.74
CA SER A 322 -9.26 -20.88 6.60
C SER A 322 -9.51 -20.48 8.05
N CYS A 323 -9.93 -19.23 8.28
CA CYS A 323 -10.22 -18.74 9.63
C CYS A 323 -11.41 -19.47 10.28
N LEU A 324 -12.47 -19.79 9.52
CA LEU A 324 -13.64 -20.53 10.00
C LEU A 324 -13.27 -21.98 10.35
N LEU A 325 -12.36 -22.61 9.62
CA LEU A 325 -11.90 -23.97 9.90
C LEU A 325 -11.06 -24.03 11.18
N TYR A 326 -10.22 -23.03 11.44
CA TYR A 326 -9.40 -22.97 12.65
C TYR A 326 -10.18 -22.58 13.92
N THR A 327 -11.29 -21.82 13.80
CA THR A 327 -12.15 -21.44 14.93
C THR A 327 -13.25 -22.45 15.23
N SER A 328 -13.47 -23.46 14.38
CA SER A 328 -14.42 -24.56 14.62
C SER A 328 -13.85 -25.50 15.68
N PRO A 329 -14.56 -25.75 16.83
CA PRO A 329 -14.09 -26.68 17.84
C PRO A 329 -13.86 -28.06 17.21
N SER A 330 -12.67 -28.64 17.48
CA SER A 330 -12.31 -29.97 17.04
C SER A 330 -13.42 -30.98 17.42
N PRO A 331 -13.70 -31.98 16.59
CA PRO A 331 -14.64 -33.04 16.96
C PRO A 331 -14.33 -33.71 18.33
N ARG A 332 -13.07 -33.64 18.80
CA ARG A 332 -12.64 -34.11 20.12
C ARG A 332 -13.09 -33.22 21.26
N ASP A 333 -13.32 -31.93 21.04
CA ASP A 333 -13.77 -31.01 22.10
C ASP A 333 -15.28 -31.06 22.28
N ARG A 334 -16.04 -31.51 21.27
CA ARG A 334 -17.49 -31.76 21.33
C ARG A 334 -17.85 -33.05 22.09
N GLN A 335 -16.88 -33.92 22.38
CA GLN A 335 -17.11 -35.15 23.17
C GLN A 335 -16.84 -34.97 24.68
N LYS A 336 -16.38 -33.77 25.09
CA LYS A 336 -16.08 -33.46 26.50
C LYS A 336 -17.04 -32.46 27.15
N SER A 337 -18.04 -31.99 26.43
CA SER A 337 -19.19 -31.22 26.91
C SER A 337 -20.43 -32.15 26.89
#